data_b5bf394e705ffc18f06a2d40c6fa6888
#
_entry.id   b5bf394e705ffc18f06a2d40c6fa6888
#
_cell.length_a   1.000
_cell.length_b   1.000
_cell.length_c   1.000
_cell.angle_alpha   90.00
_cell.angle_beta   90.00
_cell.angle_gamma   90.00
#
_symmetry.space_group_name_H-M   'P 1'
#
loop_
_entity.id
_entity.type
_entity.pdbx_description
1 polymer ?
#
loop_
_entity_poly.entity_id
_entity_poly.type
_entity_poly.pdbx_seq_one_letter_code
_entity_poly.pdbx_strand_id
1 'polypeptide(L)'
;PMMETIPYLTKEPDGFSYAMEPQDVLYGLGENVRGINKRGWVYESKCSDDGNHTEGKSSLYGAYNFMIVSGKDTFGVFIDYPGKVTFDCGYTDLDTLRITVAEENYDLYIIEGESLTDIVHQFRQLVGRSYIPPKWAFGNAQSRWSYMNEDEVREVVANYRANHMPLDAVVLDIDYMERYKDFTVDAQRFPHFADFAAEMKAQGIHLVPIIDAAVKVEDGYDVYEEGVKNGYFCTNQDGTPFVAGVWPGRVHFPDMLNPEARAWFGSQYKVLLDQGIEGFWNDMNEPAIFYAEERLKKTFAQIEKYSKQNLDISSFGAFTGMVAELSNNENDYKLFYHNTKQGRMRHDKVHNLFGYNMTRAAGEAFERLEPDKRILIYSRSACIGMHRYGGIWTGDNHSWWSHILLALHMMPSLNMCGFLYEGPDIGGFGSNTTEDLVLRWYGMGIFSPLLRNHSADGTRRQEPYRFKNKAAFAGILQLRYLLLPYIYSEYMKAALHDGMYCMPL
;
A
#
# COMPACT_ATOMS: atom_id res chain seq x y z
N PRO A 1 -33.91 25.57 11.92
CA PRO A 1 -33.24 24.30 11.78
C PRO A 1 -32.81 23.84 13.16
N MET A 2 -33.37 22.73 13.64
CA MET A 2 -32.83 22.08 14.82
C MET A 2 -31.40 21.69 14.47
N MET A 3 -30.40 22.15 15.24
CA MET A 3 -29.06 21.57 15.19
C MET A 3 -29.22 20.08 15.59
N GLU A 4 -29.03 19.18 14.65
CA GLU A 4 -28.91 17.75 14.98
C GLU A 4 -27.73 17.61 15.94
N THR A 5 -28.01 17.17 17.14
CA THR A 5 -26.98 16.87 18.14
C THR A 5 -26.28 15.60 17.70
N ILE A 6 -25.02 15.72 17.29
CA ILE A 6 -24.17 14.55 17.00
C ILE A 6 -23.68 13.99 18.34
N PRO A 7 -23.89 12.70 18.64
CA PRO A 7 -23.36 12.11 19.86
C PRO A 7 -21.86 12.33 20.00
N TYR A 8 -21.39 12.69 21.19
CA TYR A 8 -19.99 12.90 21.58
C TYR A 8 -19.25 14.05 20.87
N LEU A 9 -19.61 14.39 19.64
CA LEU A 9 -18.89 15.36 18.82
C LEU A 9 -19.59 16.72 18.79
N THR A 10 -18.79 17.78 18.82
CA THR A 10 -19.22 19.15 18.52
C THR A 10 -18.99 19.43 17.05
N LYS A 11 -20.01 19.93 16.34
CA LYS A 11 -19.88 20.35 14.95
C LYS A 11 -19.05 21.63 14.86
N GLU A 12 -18.03 21.59 14.01
CA GLU A 12 -17.17 22.74 13.66
C GLU A 12 -17.47 23.19 12.21
N PRO A 13 -17.02 24.38 11.79
CA PRO A 13 -17.24 24.85 10.42
C PRO A 13 -16.65 23.93 9.33
N ASP A 14 -15.54 23.25 9.63
CA ASP A 14 -14.78 22.40 8.71
C ASP A 14 -14.67 20.94 9.19
N GLY A 15 -15.56 20.52 10.12
CA GLY A 15 -15.54 19.15 10.63
C GLY A 15 -16.13 19.00 12.02
N PHE A 16 -15.35 18.41 12.96
CA PHE A 16 -15.82 18.02 14.29
C PHE A 16 -14.72 18.19 15.33
N SER A 17 -15.11 18.36 16.60
CA SER A 17 -14.22 18.29 17.74
C SER A 17 -14.77 17.40 18.85
N TYR A 18 -13.87 16.85 19.68
CA TYR A 18 -14.19 16.13 20.91
C TYR A 18 -13.25 16.62 22.02
N ALA A 19 -13.83 16.96 23.18
CA ALA A 19 -13.07 17.38 24.36
C ALA A 19 -12.55 16.13 25.09
N MET A 20 -11.24 15.94 25.05
CA MET A 20 -10.54 14.79 25.64
C MET A 20 -10.21 15.03 27.11
N GLU A 21 -10.34 13.97 27.90
CA GLU A 21 -9.79 13.90 29.25
C GLU A 21 -8.33 13.37 29.23
N PRO A 22 -7.52 13.61 30.28
CA PRO A 22 -6.12 13.17 30.31
C PRO A 22 -5.90 11.66 30.12
N GLN A 23 -6.86 10.83 30.53
CA GLN A 23 -6.80 9.35 30.41
C GLN A 23 -7.33 8.81 29.08
N ASP A 24 -7.89 9.64 28.21
CA ASP A 24 -8.44 9.17 26.94
C ASP A 24 -7.32 8.68 26.02
N VAL A 25 -7.57 7.53 25.39
CA VAL A 25 -6.70 6.88 24.43
C VAL A 25 -7.38 6.88 23.06
N LEU A 26 -6.62 7.20 22.02
CA LEU A 26 -7.10 7.21 20.64
C LEU A 26 -6.47 6.04 19.88
N TYR A 27 -7.29 5.12 19.37
CA TYR A 27 -6.86 3.96 18.57
C TYR A 27 -7.28 4.09 17.12
N GLY A 28 -6.65 3.32 16.23
CA GLY A 28 -7.05 3.21 14.82
C GLY A 28 -6.12 3.93 13.85
N LEU A 29 -6.71 4.53 12.81
CA LEU A 29 -6.02 5.21 11.70
C LEU A 29 -5.03 4.33 10.92
N GLY A 30 -5.12 3.00 11.06
CA GLY A 30 -4.42 2.01 10.24
C GLY A 30 -2.90 2.18 10.17
N GLU A 31 -2.39 2.32 8.95
CA GLU A 31 -0.99 2.53 8.64
C GLU A 31 -0.57 3.97 8.92
N ASN A 32 0.03 4.19 10.07
CA ASN A 32 0.54 5.50 10.49
C ASN A 32 1.74 5.35 11.42
N VAL A 33 2.56 6.40 11.49
CA VAL A 33 3.71 6.48 12.38
C VAL A 33 3.30 6.54 13.86
N ARG A 34 4.29 6.48 14.75
CA ARG A 34 4.16 6.57 16.20
C ARG A 34 3.49 5.35 16.85
N GLY A 35 2.98 5.50 18.07
CA GLY A 35 2.46 4.42 18.89
C GLY A 35 1.03 3.98 18.53
N ILE A 36 0.53 2.99 19.28
CA ILE A 36 -0.86 2.53 19.20
C ILE A 36 -1.81 3.63 19.65
N ASN A 37 -1.50 4.34 20.74
CA ASN A 37 -2.21 5.55 21.13
C ASN A 37 -1.80 6.68 20.18
N LYS A 38 -2.77 7.21 19.45
CA LYS A 38 -2.56 8.25 18.43
C LYS A 38 -2.51 9.67 19.01
N ARG A 39 -2.74 9.85 20.32
CA ARG A 39 -2.71 11.16 20.97
C ARG A 39 -1.33 11.83 20.86
N GLY A 40 -1.33 13.16 20.65
CA GLY A 40 -0.14 13.99 20.59
C GLY A 40 0.46 14.17 19.19
N TRP A 41 -0.30 13.92 18.14
CA TRP A 41 0.15 14.16 16.76
C TRP A 41 -1.01 14.53 15.81
N VAL A 42 -0.64 15.02 14.62
CA VAL A 42 -1.57 15.29 13.52
C VAL A 42 -1.39 14.22 12.46
N TYR A 43 -2.47 13.54 12.09
CA TYR A 43 -2.51 12.53 11.04
C TYR A 43 -3.35 13.03 9.86
N GLU A 44 -2.79 12.93 8.67
CA GLU A 44 -3.52 13.17 7.43
C GLU A 44 -3.87 11.83 6.80
N SER A 45 -5.16 11.50 6.79
CA SER A 45 -5.65 10.31 6.09
C SER A 45 -5.70 10.61 4.59
N LYS A 46 -4.57 10.38 3.92
CA LYS A 46 -4.35 10.60 2.49
C LYS A 46 -3.28 9.62 2.01
N CYS A 47 -3.54 8.94 0.89
CA CYS A 47 -2.54 8.09 0.26
C CYS A 47 -1.36 8.92 -0.25
N SER A 48 -0.13 8.61 0.19
CA SER A 48 1.06 9.38 -0.16
C SER A 48 2.23 8.45 -0.43
N ASP A 49 2.90 8.62 -1.58
CA ASP A 49 4.18 7.97 -1.85
C ASP A 49 5.27 8.69 -1.07
N ASP A 50 5.46 8.26 0.17
CA ASP A 50 6.40 8.89 1.10
C ASP A 50 7.07 7.83 2.00
N GLY A 51 8.17 7.29 1.55
CA GLY A 51 9.00 6.34 2.27
C GLY A 51 9.63 6.92 3.55
N ASN A 52 10.53 6.14 4.18
CA ASN A 52 11.27 6.54 5.37
C ASN A 52 10.51 6.57 6.69
N HIS A 53 9.27 6.28 6.80
CA HIS A 53 8.44 6.14 8.01
C HIS A 53 8.99 6.82 9.28
N THR A 54 9.49 8.06 9.15
CA THR A 54 10.02 8.82 10.30
C THR A 54 8.89 9.36 11.16
N GLU A 55 9.15 9.61 12.43
CA GLU A 55 8.15 10.11 13.39
C GLU A 55 7.52 11.46 13.01
N GLY A 56 8.15 12.22 12.12
CA GLY A 56 7.67 13.52 11.64
C GLY A 56 6.63 13.43 10.52
N LYS A 57 6.32 12.25 10.00
CA LYS A 57 5.31 12.06 8.96
C LYS A 57 3.89 12.25 9.51
N SER A 58 3.01 12.82 8.73
CA SER A 58 1.57 12.91 9.03
C SER A 58 0.74 11.91 8.24
N SER A 59 1.30 11.33 7.16
CA SER A 59 0.63 10.41 6.25
C SER A 59 1.64 9.39 5.71
N LEU A 60 1.16 8.20 5.37
CA LEU A 60 1.90 7.16 4.67
C LEU A 60 1.12 6.74 3.42
N TYR A 61 1.28 5.47 2.97
CA TYR A 61 0.74 5.02 1.68
C TYR A 61 -0.77 4.82 1.65
N GLY A 62 -1.43 4.68 2.80
CA GLY A 62 -2.86 4.40 2.88
C GLY A 62 -3.66 5.43 3.67
N ALA A 63 -4.97 5.44 3.45
CA ALA A 63 -5.93 6.34 4.08
C ALA A 63 -6.99 5.55 4.87
N TYR A 64 -6.98 5.70 6.20
CA TYR A 64 -7.81 4.88 7.10
C TYR A 64 -8.60 5.77 8.05
N ASN A 65 -9.77 6.22 7.62
CA ASN A 65 -10.61 7.22 8.30
C ASN A 65 -11.40 6.67 9.49
N PHE A 66 -10.93 5.61 10.16
CA PHE A 66 -11.57 5.02 11.32
C PHE A 66 -10.71 5.16 12.57
N MET A 67 -11.31 5.66 13.64
CA MET A 67 -10.69 5.86 14.95
C MET A 67 -11.64 5.41 16.06
N ILE A 68 -11.09 4.97 17.17
CA ILE A 68 -11.83 4.70 18.42
C ILE A 68 -11.29 5.63 19.51
N VAL A 69 -12.21 6.35 20.14
CA VAL A 69 -11.96 7.08 21.39
C VAL A 69 -12.28 6.13 22.53
N SER A 70 -11.40 6.02 23.53
CA SER A 70 -11.58 5.16 24.69
C SER A 70 -11.13 5.87 25.97
N GLY A 71 -12.04 6.07 26.89
CA GLY A 71 -11.78 6.74 28.16
C GLY A 71 -13.05 7.13 28.87
N LYS A 72 -13.28 8.43 29.05
CA LYS A 72 -14.53 8.95 29.64
C LYS A 72 -15.73 8.51 28.80
N ASP A 73 -15.64 8.71 27.50
CA ASP A 73 -16.57 8.18 26.51
C ASP A 73 -15.86 7.08 25.72
N THR A 74 -16.61 6.10 25.19
CA THR A 74 -16.07 5.05 24.35
C THR A 74 -16.95 4.89 23.12
N PHE A 75 -16.39 5.27 21.95
CA PHE A 75 -17.09 5.20 20.68
C PHE A 75 -16.11 5.11 19.51
N GLY A 76 -16.58 4.56 18.41
CA GLY A 76 -15.88 4.61 17.09
C GLY A 76 -16.38 5.79 16.27
N VAL A 77 -15.49 6.41 15.53
CA VAL A 77 -15.82 7.42 14.50
C VAL A 77 -15.23 7.01 13.17
N PHE A 78 -16.08 6.98 12.14
CA PHE A 78 -15.67 6.72 10.76
C PHE A 78 -16.17 7.83 9.85
N ILE A 79 -15.25 8.40 9.08
CA ILE A 79 -15.57 9.41 8.05
C ILE A 79 -15.47 8.73 6.69
N ASP A 80 -16.59 8.42 6.06
CA ASP A 80 -16.61 7.89 4.70
C ASP A 80 -16.47 9.04 3.70
N TYR A 81 -15.23 9.33 3.35
CA TYR A 81 -14.84 10.41 2.45
C TYR A 81 -13.62 10.02 1.62
N PRO A 82 -13.63 10.20 0.29
CA PRO A 82 -12.58 9.74 -0.60
C PRO A 82 -11.36 10.66 -0.71
N GLY A 83 -11.42 11.84 -0.14
CA GLY A 83 -10.33 12.83 -0.10
C GLY A 83 -9.62 12.86 1.25
N LYS A 84 -8.83 13.90 1.47
CA LYS A 84 -8.04 14.08 2.69
C LYS A 84 -8.92 14.38 3.90
N VAL A 85 -8.72 13.63 5.00
CA VAL A 85 -9.24 13.93 6.34
C VAL A 85 -8.05 14.13 7.27
N THR A 86 -8.09 15.19 8.08
CA THR A 86 -7.05 15.49 9.08
C THR A 86 -7.57 15.18 10.48
N PHE A 87 -6.78 14.41 11.25
CA PHE A 87 -7.04 14.09 12.64
C PHE A 87 -5.95 14.74 13.49
N ASP A 88 -6.25 15.89 14.09
CA ASP A 88 -5.41 16.50 15.12
C ASP A 88 -5.77 15.88 16.47
N CYS A 89 -4.92 14.97 16.90
CA CYS A 89 -5.15 14.13 18.07
C CYS A 89 -4.55 14.77 19.34
N GLY A 90 -4.87 16.02 19.65
CA GLY A 90 -4.32 16.72 20.80
C GLY A 90 -2.88 17.23 20.58
N TYR A 91 -2.54 17.58 19.35
CA TYR A 91 -1.24 18.19 19.03
C TYR A 91 -1.30 19.72 19.13
N THR A 92 -2.27 20.33 18.45
CA THR A 92 -2.46 21.79 18.50
C THR A 92 -3.07 22.24 19.83
N ASP A 93 -4.05 21.47 20.32
CA ASP A 93 -4.67 21.66 21.62
C ASP A 93 -4.72 20.31 22.34
N LEU A 94 -4.01 20.20 23.48
CA LEU A 94 -3.78 18.96 24.20
C LEU A 94 -5.04 18.22 24.63
N ASP A 95 -6.13 18.95 24.85
CA ASP A 95 -7.40 18.42 25.36
C ASP A 95 -8.49 18.35 24.27
N THR A 96 -8.09 18.47 23.00
CA THR A 96 -9.03 18.44 21.88
C THR A 96 -8.58 17.49 20.78
N LEU A 97 -9.43 16.53 20.44
CA LEU A 97 -9.40 15.84 19.15
C LEU A 97 -10.18 16.70 18.15
N ARG A 98 -9.51 17.12 17.06
CA ARG A 98 -10.16 17.85 15.94
C ARG A 98 -10.08 17.00 14.68
N ILE A 99 -11.23 16.80 14.03
CA ILE A 99 -11.34 16.09 12.75
C ILE A 99 -11.76 17.11 11.70
N THR A 100 -10.90 17.35 10.70
CA THR A 100 -11.17 18.30 9.61
C THR A 100 -11.38 17.53 8.30
N VAL A 101 -12.46 17.83 7.60
CA VAL A 101 -12.83 17.25 6.31
C VAL A 101 -12.86 18.35 5.25
N ALA A 102 -12.17 18.14 4.14
CA ALA A 102 -11.97 19.18 3.14
C ALA A 102 -13.27 19.63 2.39
N GLU A 103 -14.31 18.81 2.36
CA GLU A 103 -15.57 19.02 1.65
C GLU A 103 -16.74 18.62 2.54
N GLU A 104 -17.93 19.13 2.25
CA GLU A 104 -19.16 18.81 3.01
C GLU A 104 -19.86 17.51 2.56
N ASN A 105 -19.38 16.88 1.48
CA ASN A 105 -19.96 15.66 0.92
C ASN A 105 -19.27 14.42 1.49
N TYR A 106 -19.61 14.04 2.71
CA TYR A 106 -19.14 12.83 3.40
C TYR A 106 -20.24 12.25 4.28
N ASP A 107 -20.11 10.97 4.62
CA ASP A 107 -20.94 10.31 5.64
C ASP A 107 -20.14 10.16 6.94
N LEU A 108 -20.77 10.53 8.06
CA LEU A 108 -20.24 10.36 9.40
C LEU A 108 -20.96 9.20 10.09
N TYR A 109 -20.18 8.23 10.56
CA TYR A 109 -20.67 7.12 11.38
C TYR A 109 -20.13 7.24 12.80
N ILE A 110 -21.02 7.23 13.78
CA ILE A 110 -20.68 7.07 15.20
C ILE A 110 -21.12 5.66 15.60
N ILE A 111 -20.18 4.90 16.15
CA ILE A 111 -20.37 3.49 16.50
C ILE A 111 -20.23 3.35 18.00
N GLU A 112 -21.33 3.00 18.67
CA GLU A 112 -21.37 2.69 20.10
C GLU A 112 -21.26 1.18 20.28
N GLY A 113 -20.61 0.73 21.36
CA GLY A 113 -20.47 -0.69 21.66
C GLY A 113 -20.17 -0.96 23.12
N GLU A 114 -20.40 -2.21 23.53
CA GLU A 114 -20.16 -2.66 24.91
C GLU A 114 -18.66 -2.77 25.25
N SER A 115 -17.81 -2.84 24.22
CA SER A 115 -16.35 -2.93 24.33
C SER A 115 -15.66 -2.41 23.07
N LEU A 116 -14.34 -2.17 23.13
CA LEU A 116 -13.54 -1.77 21.96
C LEU A 116 -13.63 -2.82 20.85
N THR A 117 -13.63 -4.10 21.20
CA THR A 117 -13.74 -5.20 20.23
C THR A 117 -15.13 -5.26 19.58
N ASP A 118 -16.17 -4.90 20.33
CA ASP A 118 -17.54 -4.80 19.79
C ASP A 118 -17.66 -3.64 18.79
N ILE A 119 -17.07 -2.49 19.10
CA ILE A 119 -17.01 -1.35 18.16
C ILE A 119 -16.33 -1.76 16.84
N VAL A 120 -15.19 -2.45 16.92
CA VAL A 120 -14.49 -2.96 15.73
C VAL A 120 -15.35 -3.97 14.97
N HIS A 121 -16.02 -4.87 15.68
CA HIS A 121 -16.92 -5.86 15.08
C HIS A 121 -18.06 -5.20 14.28
N GLN A 122 -18.74 -4.21 14.89
CA GLN A 122 -19.81 -3.46 14.23
C GLN A 122 -19.26 -2.65 13.02
N PHE A 123 -18.09 -2.00 13.18
CA PHE A 123 -17.46 -1.31 12.09
C PHE A 123 -17.14 -2.26 10.92
N ARG A 124 -16.62 -3.44 11.21
CA ARG A 124 -16.30 -4.42 10.16
C ARG A 124 -17.56 -4.99 9.49
N GLN A 125 -18.66 -5.13 10.20
CA GLN A 125 -19.96 -5.46 9.57
C GLN A 125 -20.42 -4.35 8.61
N LEU A 126 -20.18 -3.08 8.95
CA LEU A 126 -20.50 -1.94 8.10
C LEU A 126 -19.68 -1.93 6.81
N VAL A 127 -18.35 -2.14 6.89
CA VAL A 127 -17.43 -2.00 5.76
C VAL A 127 -17.19 -3.30 4.98
N GLY A 128 -17.67 -4.43 5.49
CA GLY A 128 -17.59 -5.73 4.83
C GLY A 128 -16.41 -6.60 5.26
N ARG A 129 -16.47 -7.86 4.83
CA ARG A 129 -15.51 -8.90 5.22
C ARG A 129 -14.13 -8.67 4.62
N SER A 130 -13.11 -9.07 5.38
CA SER A 130 -11.73 -9.03 4.90
C SER A 130 -11.44 -10.13 3.88
N TYR A 131 -10.56 -9.80 2.94
CA TYR A 131 -9.98 -10.70 1.96
C TYR A 131 -9.36 -11.94 2.61
N ILE A 132 -9.52 -13.10 1.97
CA ILE A 132 -8.91 -14.35 2.40
C ILE A 132 -7.94 -14.82 1.30
N PRO A 133 -6.61 -14.70 1.53
CA PRO A 133 -5.62 -15.13 0.57
C PRO A 133 -5.53 -16.66 0.45
N PRO A 134 -4.85 -17.20 -0.57
CA PRO A 134 -4.54 -18.62 -0.63
C PRO A 134 -3.64 -19.04 0.54
N LYS A 135 -3.73 -20.30 0.95
CA LYS A 135 -3.02 -20.80 2.14
C LYS A 135 -1.50 -20.66 2.04
N TRP A 136 -0.93 -20.87 0.86
CA TRP A 136 0.51 -20.75 0.65
C TRP A 136 1.05 -19.32 0.92
N ALA A 137 0.21 -18.30 0.79
CA ALA A 137 0.57 -16.91 1.03
C ALA A 137 0.90 -16.59 2.50
N PHE A 138 0.58 -17.49 3.42
CA PHE A 138 0.99 -17.41 4.83
C PHE A 138 2.39 -17.99 5.07
N GLY A 139 3.02 -18.58 4.07
CA GLY A 139 4.41 -19.04 4.14
C GLY A 139 5.42 -17.89 4.11
N ASN A 140 6.70 -18.26 4.00
CA ASN A 140 7.78 -17.30 3.86
C ASN A 140 7.94 -16.89 2.39
N ALA A 141 8.07 -15.60 2.14
CA ALA A 141 8.35 -15.03 0.82
C ALA A 141 9.70 -14.30 0.82
N GLN A 142 10.48 -14.49 -0.24
CA GLN A 142 11.71 -13.73 -0.48
C GLN A 142 11.51 -12.80 -1.65
N SER A 143 11.94 -11.56 -1.47
CA SER A 143 11.84 -10.46 -2.41
C SER A 143 13.09 -9.60 -2.41
N ARG A 144 13.33 -8.91 -3.50
CA ARG A 144 14.31 -7.85 -3.62
C ARG A 144 13.99 -7.00 -4.87
N TRP A 145 14.27 -5.74 -4.84
CA TRP A 145 14.43 -4.93 -6.05
C TRP A 145 15.88 -5.01 -6.53
N SER A 146 16.23 -5.86 -7.57
CA SER A 146 15.41 -6.93 -8.14
C SER A 146 16.22 -8.22 -8.21
N TYR A 147 15.54 -9.35 -8.44
CA TYR A 147 16.13 -10.54 -9.04
C TYR A 147 15.98 -10.41 -10.56
N MET A 148 17.11 -10.29 -11.28
CA MET A 148 17.17 -9.79 -12.64
C MET A 148 16.79 -10.81 -13.71
N ASN A 149 16.82 -12.13 -13.38
CA ASN A 149 16.57 -13.20 -14.34
C ASN A 149 16.19 -14.51 -13.65
N GLU A 150 15.82 -15.52 -14.44
CA GLU A 150 15.45 -16.84 -13.96
C GLU A 150 16.53 -17.50 -13.10
N ASP A 151 17.82 -17.36 -13.47
CA ASP A 151 18.92 -18.01 -12.77
C ASP A 151 19.15 -17.44 -11.37
N GLU A 152 19.00 -16.11 -11.19
CA GLU A 152 19.04 -15.50 -9.86
C GLU A 152 17.91 -16.03 -8.96
N VAL A 153 16.71 -16.20 -9.50
CA VAL A 153 15.59 -16.78 -8.75
C VAL A 153 15.86 -18.25 -8.39
N ARG A 154 16.38 -19.05 -9.33
CA ARG A 154 16.80 -20.44 -9.06
C ARG A 154 17.87 -20.50 -7.96
N GLU A 155 18.85 -19.59 -7.99
CA GLU A 155 19.88 -19.47 -6.96
C GLU A 155 19.27 -19.19 -5.58
N VAL A 156 18.31 -18.27 -5.49
CA VAL A 156 17.60 -17.97 -4.23
C VAL A 156 16.92 -19.24 -3.69
N VAL A 157 16.12 -19.92 -4.50
CA VAL A 157 15.41 -21.13 -4.09
C VAL A 157 16.37 -22.23 -3.67
N ALA A 158 17.44 -22.48 -4.44
CA ALA A 158 18.45 -23.47 -4.13
C ALA A 158 19.15 -23.20 -2.79
N ASN A 159 19.51 -21.94 -2.51
CA ASN A 159 20.14 -21.54 -1.26
C ASN A 159 19.21 -21.69 -0.04
N TYR A 160 17.94 -21.36 -0.17
CA TYR A 160 16.95 -21.62 0.89
C TYR A 160 16.88 -23.12 1.20
N ARG A 161 16.77 -23.97 0.18
CA ARG A 161 16.72 -25.45 0.33
C ARG A 161 18.01 -26.02 0.94
N ALA A 162 19.18 -25.59 0.44
CA ALA A 162 20.48 -26.04 0.93
C ALA A 162 20.74 -25.69 2.41
N ASN A 163 20.09 -24.64 2.92
CA ASN A 163 20.21 -24.22 4.32
C ASN A 163 18.99 -24.62 5.17
N HIS A 164 18.13 -25.52 4.69
CA HIS A 164 16.95 -26.02 5.40
C HIS A 164 15.98 -24.90 5.84
N MET A 165 15.91 -23.82 5.09
CA MET A 165 15.02 -22.68 5.32
C MET A 165 13.78 -22.84 4.44
N PRO A 166 12.57 -22.88 5.03
CA PRO A 166 11.33 -22.96 4.23
C PRO A 166 11.10 -21.70 3.40
N LEU A 167 10.53 -21.89 2.20
CA LEU A 167 10.16 -20.82 1.27
C LEU A 167 8.97 -21.29 0.44
N ASP A 168 7.95 -20.43 0.28
CA ASP A 168 6.75 -20.67 -0.52
C ASP A 168 6.60 -19.73 -1.72
N ALA A 169 7.25 -18.56 -1.67
CA ALA A 169 7.17 -17.62 -2.77
C ALA A 169 8.47 -16.86 -3.02
N VAL A 170 8.70 -16.51 -4.28
CA VAL A 170 9.66 -15.48 -4.69
C VAL A 170 8.89 -14.36 -5.37
N VAL A 171 9.08 -13.15 -4.87
CA VAL A 171 8.41 -11.94 -5.37
C VAL A 171 9.31 -11.30 -6.42
N LEU A 172 8.74 -10.96 -7.57
CA LEU A 172 9.43 -10.34 -8.69
C LEU A 172 9.11 -8.84 -8.71
N ASP A 173 10.14 -8.01 -8.65
CA ASP A 173 10.07 -6.56 -8.75
C ASP A 173 10.12 -6.12 -10.21
N ILE A 174 10.07 -4.83 -10.47
CA ILE A 174 9.83 -4.20 -11.79
C ILE A 174 10.71 -4.70 -12.95
N ASP A 175 11.88 -5.26 -12.67
CA ASP A 175 12.84 -5.68 -13.71
C ASP A 175 12.49 -7.00 -14.42
N TYR A 176 11.42 -7.72 -14.03
CA TYR A 176 10.92 -8.82 -14.84
C TYR A 176 10.14 -8.34 -16.08
N MET A 177 9.62 -7.09 -16.03
CA MET A 177 8.86 -6.47 -17.10
C MET A 177 9.77 -5.98 -18.24
N GLU A 178 9.26 -6.04 -19.46
CA GLU A 178 9.92 -5.41 -20.60
C GLU A 178 9.89 -3.88 -20.46
N ARG A 179 11.02 -3.28 -20.09
CA ARG A 179 11.15 -1.81 -19.95
C ARG A 179 10.07 -1.19 -19.04
N TYR A 180 9.74 -1.89 -17.94
CA TYR A 180 8.75 -1.47 -16.93
C TYR A 180 7.33 -1.29 -17.48
N LYS A 181 6.95 -2.04 -18.52
CA LYS A 181 5.59 -2.08 -19.06
C LYS A 181 4.77 -3.15 -18.33
N ASP A 182 3.69 -2.76 -17.68
CA ASP A 182 2.79 -3.68 -17.01
C ASP A 182 2.27 -4.79 -17.93
N PHE A 183 2.05 -5.97 -17.38
CA PHE A 183 1.55 -7.15 -18.10
C PHE A 183 2.46 -7.65 -19.23
N THR A 184 3.75 -7.29 -19.19
CA THR A 184 4.80 -7.81 -20.09
C THR A 184 5.83 -8.60 -19.31
N VAL A 185 6.60 -9.43 -20.01
CA VAL A 185 7.75 -10.14 -19.48
C VAL A 185 8.95 -9.87 -20.38
N ASP A 186 10.11 -9.53 -19.81
CA ASP A 186 11.35 -9.36 -20.56
C ASP A 186 11.87 -10.72 -21.04
N ALA A 187 11.74 -10.98 -22.34
CA ALA A 187 12.12 -12.25 -22.94
C ALA A 187 13.64 -12.52 -22.96
N GLN A 188 14.49 -11.53 -22.65
CA GLN A 188 15.94 -11.77 -22.50
C GLN A 188 16.28 -12.26 -21.11
N ARG A 189 15.57 -11.74 -20.09
CA ARG A 189 15.77 -12.08 -18.69
C ARG A 189 14.98 -13.32 -18.27
N PHE A 190 13.78 -13.47 -18.79
CA PHE A 190 12.85 -14.55 -18.53
C PHE A 190 12.33 -15.16 -19.84
N PRO A 191 13.18 -15.87 -20.61
CA PRO A 191 12.87 -16.30 -21.97
C PRO A 191 11.72 -17.32 -22.05
N HIS A 192 11.50 -18.08 -21.01
CA HIS A 192 10.47 -19.16 -20.95
C HIS A 192 9.61 -19.02 -19.70
N PHE A 193 9.04 -17.84 -19.46
CA PHE A 193 8.42 -17.48 -18.19
C PHE A 193 7.32 -18.47 -17.73
N ALA A 194 6.48 -18.96 -18.62
CA ALA A 194 5.45 -19.96 -18.28
C ALA A 194 6.06 -21.30 -17.81
N ASP A 195 7.09 -21.79 -18.52
CA ASP A 195 7.80 -23.00 -18.13
C ASP A 195 8.56 -22.79 -16.82
N PHE A 196 9.16 -21.64 -16.64
CA PHE A 196 9.82 -21.25 -15.41
C PHE A 196 8.85 -21.15 -14.22
N ALA A 197 7.68 -20.56 -14.41
CA ALA A 197 6.63 -20.55 -13.38
C ALA A 197 6.16 -21.96 -13.00
N ALA A 198 6.02 -22.85 -13.99
CA ALA A 198 5.68 -24.25 -13.76
C ALA A 198 6.81 -25.01 -13.03
N GLU A 199 8.08 -24.75 -13.38
CA GLU A 199 9.27 -25.29 -12.69
C GLU A 199 9.27 -24.88 -11.21
N MET A 200 9.05 -23.61 -10.92
CA MET A 200 8.99 -23.10 -9.55
C MET A 200 7.82 -23.71 -8.77
N LYS A 201 6.67 -23.77 -9.38
CA LYS A 201 5.46 -24.37 -8.77
C LYS A 201 5.65 -25.85 -8.46
N ALA A 202 6.32 -26.60 -9.34
CA ALA A 202 6.66 -28.02 -9.09
C ALA A 202 7.58 -28.20 -7.85
N GLN A 203 8.35 -27.19 -7.49
CA GLN A 203 9.16 -27.14 -6.28
C GLN A 203 8.41 -26.56 -5.06
N GLY A 204 7.11 -26.24 -5.20
CA GLY A 204 6.31 -25.60 -4.15
C GLY A 204 6.61 -24.11 -3.97
N ILE A 205 7.11 -23.45 -5.02
CA ILE A 205 7.41 -22.01 -5.01
C ILE A 205 6.45 -21.28 -5.94
N HIS A 206 5.77 -20.26 -5.43
CA HIS A 206 4.93 -19.38 -6.22
C HIS A 206 5.70 -18.11 -6.62
N LEU A 207 5.61 -17.71 -7.89
CA LEU A 207 6.12 -16.42 -8.34
C LEU A 207 5.05 -15.35 -8.15
N VAL A 208 5.45 -14.20 -7.60
CA VAL A 208 4.53 -13.08 -7.31
C VAL A 208 5.07 -11.82 -7.96
N PRO A 209 4.71 -11.55 -9.25
CA PRO A 209 5.16 -10.36 -9.96
C PRO A 209 4.42 -9.09 -9.50
N ILE A 210 5.13 -7.96 -9.59
CA ILE A 210 4.60 -6.62 -9.38
C ILE A 210 3.75 -6.18 -10.57
N ILE A 211 2.72 -5.39 -10.31
CA ILE A 211 2.00 -4.57 -11.29
C ILE A 211 1.96 -3.14 -10.76
N ASP A 212 2.44 -2.21 -11.57
CA ASP A 212 2.40 -0.78 -11.28
C ASP A 212 1.05 -0.16 -11.71
N ALA A 213 0.85 1.09 -11.36
CA ALA A 213 -0.43 1.77 -11.56
C ALA A 213 -0.50 2.60 -12.85
N ALA A 214 0.53 2.56 -13.70
CA ALA A 214 0.67 3.48 -14.81
C ALA A 214 1.12 2.78 -16.11
N VAL A 215 0.44 3.08 -17.20
CA VAL A 215 0.67 2.49 -18.51
C VAL A 215 1.62 3.35 -19.31
N LYS A 216 2.77 2.79 -19.75
CA LYS A 216 3.76 3.47 -20.57
C LYS A 216 3.16 3.99 -21.87
N VAL A 217 3.49 5.23 -22.23
CA VAL A 217 3.15 5.81 -23.54
C VAL A 217 4.15 5.30 -24.58
N GLU A 218 3.77 4.28 -25.34
CA GLU A 218 4.63 3.66 -26.34
C GLU A 218 3.80 2.98 -27.43
N ASP A 219 4.04 3.35 -28.71
CA ASP A 219 3.42 2.71 -29.86
C ASP A 219 3.84 1.23 -29.96
N GLY A 220 2.92 0.35 -30.32
CA GLY A 220 3.14 -1.10 -30.36
C GLY A 220 3.05 -1.79 -29.00
N TYR A 221 2.65 -1.09 -27.95
CA TYR A 221 2.32 -1.68 -26.66
C TYR A 221 0.80 -1.83 -26.53
N ASP A 222 0.32 -3.06 -26.63
CA ASP A 222 -1.11 -3.39 -26.76
C ASP A 222 -1.97 -2.74 -25.67
N VAL A 223 -1.52 -2.77 -24.41
CA VAL A 223 -2.26 -2.18 -23.27
C VAL A 223 -2.43 -0.67 -23.45
N TYR A 224 -1.38 0.02 -23.93
CA TYR A 224 -1.43 1.44 -24.22
C TYR A 224 -2.39 1.74 -25.39
N GLU A 225 -2.25 1.02 -26.51
CA GLU A 225 -3.08 1.24 -27.69
C GLU A 225 -4.55 0.95 -27.44
N GLU A 226 -4.86 -0.11 -26.72
CA GLU A 226 -6.22 -0.45 -26.33
C GLU A 226 -6.81 0.60 -25.40
N GLY A 227 -6.04 1.05 -24.41
CA GLY A 227 -6.46 2.11 -23.46
C GLY A 227 -6.74 3.44 -24.15
N VAL A 228 -5.90 3.86 -25.10
CA VAL A 228 -6.11 5.08 -25.92
C VAL A 228 -7.35 4.93 -26.80
N LYS A 229 -7.45 3.81 -27.54
CA LYS A 229 -8.58 3.55 -28.45
C LYS A 229 -9.94 3.63 -27.75
N ASN A 230 -10.03 3.13 -26.52
CA ASN A 230 -11.28 3.06 -25.77
C ASN A 230 -11.47 4.23 -24.80
N GLY A 231 -10.51 5.15 -24.68
CA GLY A 231 -10.61 6.29 -23.76
C GLY A 231 -10.56 5.88 -22.28
N TYR A 232 -9.75 4.89 -21.93
CA TYR A 232 -9.67 4.32 -20.58
C TYR A 232 -8.65 5.00 -19.65
N PHE A 233 -8.04 6.09 -20.10
CA PHE A 233 -7.09 6.85 -19.29
C PHE A 233 -7.70 8.11 -18.67
N CYS A 234 -7.16 8.51 -17.52
CA CYS A 234 -7.45 9.80 -16.90
C CYS A 234 -7.10 10.94 -17.86
N THR A 235 -7.90 12.01 -17.83
CA THR A 235 -7.79 13.09 -18.81
C THR A 235 -7.51 14.44 -18.16
N ASN A 236 -6.81 15.30 -18.89
CA ASN A 236 -6.71 16.73 -18.61
C ASN A 236 -8.09 17.40 -18.69
N GLN A 237 -8.19 18.67 -18.28
CA GLN A 237 -9.43 19.42 -18.35
C GLN A 237 -10.03 19.50 -19.77
N ASP A 238 -9.19 19.55 -20.80
CA ASP A 238 -9.58 19.60 -22.21
C ASP A 238 -9.99 18.24 -22.82
N GLY A 239 -9.89 17.15 -22.04
CA GLY A 239 -10.25 15.80 -22.45
C GLY A 239 -9.09 15.00 -23.07
N THR A 240 -7.92 15.59 -23.25
CA THR A 240 -6.73 14.85 -23.68
C THR A 240 -6.18 13.95 -22.56
N PRO A 241 -5.54 12.82 -22.85
CA PRO A 241 -4.93 11.97 -21.82
C PRO A 241 -3.91 12.73 -20.97
N PHE A 242 -3.99 12.60 -19.65
CA PHE A 242 -3.00 13.17 -18.74
C PHE A 242 -1.67 12.42 -18.86
N VAL A 243 -0.56 13.17 -18.85
CA VAL A 243 0.80 12.61 -18.95
C VAL A 243 1.57 12.91 -17.66
N ALA A 244 2.01 11.85 -17.01
CA ALA A 244 2.97 11.90 -15.91
C ALA A 244 4.22 11.09 -16.25
N GLY A 245 5.19 11.08 -15.35
CA GLY A 245 6.35 10.20 -15.39
C GLY A 245 6.45 9.34 -14.13
N VAL A 246 6.74 8.05 -14.32
CA VAL A 246 7.15 7.09 -13.29
C VAL A 246 8.24 6.18 -13.90
N TRP A 247 8.43 4.95 -13.40
CA TRP A 247 9.52 4.06 -13.83
C TRP A 247 9.72 3.93 -15.36
N PRO A 248 8.68 3.73 -16.18
CA PRO A 248 8.87 3.60 -17.63
C PRO A 248 9.08 4.94 -18.36
N GLY A 249 9.15 6.06 -17.66
CA GLY A 249 9.14 7.40 -18.20
C GLY A 249 7.73 7.95 -18.37
N ARG A 250 7.37 8.42 -19.58
CA ARG A 250 6.02 8.97 -19.85
C ARG A 250 4.95 7.90 -19.77
N VAL A 251 3.89 8.19 -19.00
CA VAL A 251 2.79 7.27 -18.73
C VAL A 251 1.43 7.97 -18.80
N HIS A 252 0.39 7.16 -18.98
CA HIS A 252 -0.99 7.53 -18.65
C HIS A 252 -1.49 6.72 -17.45
N PHE A 253 -2.29 7.34 -16.58
CA PHE A 253 -2.99 6.62 -15.52
C PHE A 253 -4.29 6.03 -16.04
N PRO A 254 -4.55 4.73 -15.89
CA PRO A 254 -5.86 4.15 -16.12
C PRO A 254 -6.92 4.83 -15.26
N ASP A 255 -8.09 5.06 -15.81
CA ASP A 255 -9.21 5.65 -15.08
C ASP A 255 -9.88 4.59 -14.19
N MET A 256 -9.28 4.32 -13.04
CA MET A 256 -9.72 3.27 -12.11
C MET A 256 -11.12 3.51 -11.53
N LEU A 257 -11.65 4.75 -11.61
CA LEU A 257 -12.98 5.09 -11.14
C LEU A 257 -14.05 4.90 -12.24
N ASN A 258 -13.62 4.81 -13.50
CA ASN A 258 -14.48 4.41 -14.61
C ASN A 258 -14.68 2.87 -14.58
N PRO A 259 -15.92 2.37 -14.43
CA PRO A 259 -16.15 0.91 -14.35
C PRO A 259 -15.65 0.11 -15.57
N GLU A 260 -15.72 0.68 -16.77
CA GLU A 260 -15.27 0.02 -18.00
C GLU A 260 -13.74 -0.03 -18.05
N ALA A 261 -13.07 1.07 -17.75
CA ALA A 261 -11.61 1.13 -17.68
C ALA A 261 -11.06 0.22 -16.56
N ARG A 262 -11.74 0.17 -15.40
CA ARG A 262 -11.39 -0.73 -14.31
C ARG A 262 -11.53 -2.21 -14.73
N ALA A 263 -12.62 -2.58 -15.38
CA ALA A 263 -12.81 -3.94 -15.87
C ALA A 263 -11.78 -4.32 -16.93
N TRP A 264 -11.44 -3.40 -17.82
CA TRP A 264 -10.38 -3.55 -18.80
C TRP A 264 -9.01 -3.77 -18.14
N PHE A 265 -8.62 -2.90 -17.20
CA PHE A 265 -7.33 -3.05 -16.50
C PHE A 265 -7.24 -4.38 -15.76
N GLY A 266 -8.30 -4.75 -15.02
CA GLY A 266 -8.37 -6.05 -14.36
C GLY A 266 -8.25 -7.24 -15.33
N SER A 267 -8.78 -7.13 -16.55
CA SER A 267 -8.66 -8.19 -17.55
C SER A 267 -7.22 -8.42 -18.04
N GLN A 268 -6.33 -7.42 -17.92
CA GLN A 268 -4.93 -7.54 -18.33
C GLN A 268 -4.14 -8.54 -17.47
N TYR A 269 -4.52 -8.74 -16.21
CA TYR A 269 -3.90 -9.77 -15.35
C TYR A 269 -3.96 -11.18 -15.95
N LYS A 270 -4.91 -11.44 -16.88
CA LYS A 270 -5.03 -12.70 -17.59
C LYS A 270 -3.74 -13.12 -18.28
N VAL A 271 -2.96 -12.19 -18.80
CA VAL A 271 -1.69 -12.46 -19.49
C VAL A 271 -0.72 -13.23 -18.59
N LEU A 272 -0.68 -12.93 -17.30
CA LEU A 272 0.18 -13.60 -16.33
C LEU A 272 -0.51 -14.80 -15.67
N LEU A 273 -1.83 -14.74 -15.43
CA LEU A 273 -2.60 -15.90 -14.97
C LEU A 273 -2.47 -17.09 -15.93
N ASP A 274 -2.56 -16.84 -17.25
CA ASP A 274 -2.41 -17.87 -18.29
C ASP A 274 -1.00 -18.50 -18.30
N GLN A 275 -0.01 -17.80 -17.75
CA GLN A 275 1.36 -18.30 -17.56
C GLN A 275 1.59 -19.00 -16.21
N GLY A 276 0.52 -19.25 -15.45
CA GLY A 276 0.57 -20.00 -14.18
C GLY A 276 0.83 -19.18 -12.94
N ILE A 277 0.78 -17.86 -13.03
CA ILE A 277 0.91 -16.95 -11.86
C ILE A 277 -0.39 -17.02 -11.04
N GLU A 278 -0.24 -17.12 -9.72
CA GLU A 278 -1.36 -17.21 -8.76
C GLU A 278 -1.27 -16.16 -7.63
N GLY A 279 -0.42 -15.17 -7.81
CA GLY A 279 -0.25 -14.06 -6.86
C GLY A 279 0.38 -12.85 -7.50
N PHE A 280 0.00 -11.67 -7.01
CA PHE A 280 0.46 -10.37 -7.50
C PHE A 280 0.65 -9.40 -6.35
N TRP A 281 1.40 -8.33 -6.59
CA TRP A 281 1.41 -7.15 -5.74
C TRP A 281 1.31 -5.88 -6.56
N ASN A 282 0.46 -4.95 -6.10
CA ASN A 282 0.21 -3.68 -6.74
C ASN A 282 1.02 -2.60 -6.07
N ASP A 283 1.78 -1.85 -6.87
CA ASP A 283 2.65 -0.79 -6.39
C ASP A 283 2.37 0.55 -7.08
N MET A 284 2.97 1.63 -6.59
CA MET A 284 2.93 2.97 -7.15
C MET A 284 1.52 3.55 -7.31
N ASN A 285 0.54 3.06 -6.56
CA ASN A 285 -0.89 3.28 -6.79
C ASN A 285 -1.58 4.26 -5.81
N GLU A 286 -0.86 5.22 -5.25
CA GLU A 286 -1.40 6.38 -4.53
C GLU A 286 -2.23 7.32 -5.44
N PRO A 287 -1.91 7.57 -6.73
CA PRO A 287 -0.78 7.15 -7.57
C PRO A 287 0.47 8.02 -7.37
N ALA A 288 1.63 7.37 -7.41
CA ALA A 288 2.91 8.07 -7.39
C ALA A 288 3.14 8.84 -8.70
N ILE A 289 3.72 10.03 -8.59
CA ILE A 289 4.08 10.90 -9.72
C ILE A 289 5.52 11.38 -9.50
N PHE A 290 6.46 10.96 -10.35
CA PHE A 290 7.82 11.52 -10.32
C PHE A 290 7.87 12.92 -10.90
N TYR A 291 7.03 13.18 -11.92
CA TYR A 291 6.76 14.50 -12.49
C TYR A 291 5.48 14.49 -13.31
N ALA A 292 4.76 15.60 -13.30
CA ALA A 292 3.80 15.90 -14.36
C ALA A 292 4.53 16.60 -15.53
N GLU A 293 4.18 16.29 -16.78
CA GLU A 293 4.90 16.79 -17.96
C GLU A 293 4.99 18.32 -18.02
N GLU A 294 3.91 18.99 -17.67
CA GLU A 294 3.84 20.46 -17.61
C GLU A 294 4.81 21.05 -16.59
N ARG A 295 4.88 20.45 -15.39
CA ARG A 295 5.78 20.86 -14.31
C ARG A 295 7.23 20.64 -14.72
N LEU A 296 7.55 19.49 -15.31
CA LEU A 296 8.90 19.16 -15.79
C LEU A 296 9.40 20.20 -16.81
N LYS A 297 8.57 20.57 -17.81
CA LYS A 297 8.90 21.61 -18.79
C LYS A 297 9.21 22.96 -18.13
N LYS A 298 8.37 23.37 -17.16
CA LYS A 298 8.60 24.62 -16.41
C LYS A 298 9.89 24.56 -15.58
N THR A 299 10.17 23.42 -14.95
CA THR A 299 11.39 23.21 -14.16
C THR A 299 12.63 23.30 -15.04
N PHE A 300 12.67 22.66 -16.19
CA PHE A 300 13.82 22.79 -17.13
C PHE A 300 14.04 24.24 -17.62
N ALA A 301 12.98 24.96 -17.93
CA ALA A 301 13.08 26.36 -18.31
C ALA A 301 13.66 27.26 -17.19
N GLN A 302 13.39 26.91 -15.93
CA GLN A 302 13.98 27.61 -14.79
C GLN A 302 15.45 27.18 -14.53
N ILE A 303 15.75 25.89 -14.65
CA ILE A 303 17.11 25.36 -14.52
C ILE A 303 18.05 26.05 -15.53
N GLU A 304 17.60 26.27 -16.76
CA GLU A 304 18.38 27.00 -17.79
C GLU A 304 18.74 28.43 -17.35
N LYS A 305 17.82 29.10 -16.61
CA LYS A 305 18.14 30.43 -16.04
C LYS A 305 19.17 30.34 -14.92
N TYR A 306 19.02 29.36 -14.01
CA TYR A 306 19.97 29.18 -12.91
C TYR A 306 21.35 28.75 -13.38
N SER A 307 21.46 27.99 -14.49
CA SER A 307 22.73 27.56 -15.04
C SER A 307 23.66 28.70 -15.46
N LYS A 308 23.11 29.91 -15.65
CA LYS A 308 23.83 31.15 -16.05
C LYS A 308 24.19 32.06 -14.87
N GLN A 309 23.94 31.62 -13.65
CA GLN A 309 24.12 32.39 -12.43
C GLN A 309 25.14 31.74 -11.49
N ASN A 310 25.77 32.57 -10.64
CA ASN A 310 26.49 32.06 -9.49
C ASN A 310 25.47 31.80 -8.38
N LEU A 311 25.27 30.52 -8.02
CA LEU A 311 24.28 30.14 -7.01
C LEU A 311 24.78 30.43 -5.60
N ASP A 312 24.24 31.45 -4.97
CA ASP A 312 24.35 31.68 -3.54
C ASP A 312 23.40 30.78 -2.74
N ILE A 313 23.41 30.87 -1.41
CA ILE A 313 22.59 30.00 -0.56
C ILE A 313 21.09 30.12 -0.86
N SER A 314 20.61 31.32 -1.21
CA SER A 314 19.20 31.57 -1.51
C SER A 314 18.80 30.96 -2.84
N SER A 315 19.57 31.22 -3.91
CA SER A 315 19.30 30.67 -5.22
C SER A 315 19.53 29.16 -5.29
N PHE A 316 20.50 28.62 -4.54
CA PHE A 316 20.69 27.18 -4.38
C PHE A 316 19.50 26.53 -3.67
N GLY A 317 19.00 27.13 -2.60
CA GLY A 317 17.81 26.69 -1.89
C GLY A 317 16.56 26.68 -2.80
N ALA A 318 16.37 27.75 -3.59
CA ALA A 318 15.28 27.83 -4.55
C ALA A 318 15.40 26.75 -5.65
N PHE A 319 16.62 26.50 -6.15
CA PHE A 319 16.89 25.45 -7.15
C PHE A 319 16.56 24.04 -6.62
N THR A 320 17.08 23.70 -5.43
CA THR A 320 16.85 22.39 -4.82
C THR A 320 15.38 22.19 -4.44
N GLY A 321 14.71 23.23 -3.93
CA GLY A 321 13.26 23.20 -3.65
C GLY A 321 12.44 22.94 -4.89
N MET A 322 12.72 23.62 -5.99
CA MET A 322 12.02 23.43 -7.27
C MET A 322 12.18 21.99 -7.82
N VAL A 323 13.36 21.39 -7.68
CA VAL A 323 13.59 20.00 -8.09
C VAL A 323 12.83 19.04 -7.18
N ALA A 324 12.83 19.29 -5.87
CA ALA A 324 12.09 18.48 -4.90
C ALA A 324 10.56 18.52 -5.13
N GLU A 325 10.04 19.65 -5.62
CA GLU A 325 8.61 19.82 -5.94
C GLU A 325 8.15 19.08 -7.22
N LEU A 326 9.05 18.43 -7.95
CA LEU A 326 8.68 17.63 -9.12
C LEU A 326 7.84 16.41 -8.76
N SER A 327 8.20 15.74 -7.64
CA SER A 327 7.57 14.49 -7.25
C SER A 327 6.37 14.71 -6.33
N ASN A 328 5.29 13.97 -6.60
CA ASN A 328 4.10 13.88 -5.76
C ASN A 328 3.51 15.24 -5.35
N ASN A 329 3.57 16.22 -6.26
CA ASN A 329 3.12 17.58 -5.97
C ASN A 329 1.59 17.65 -5.91
N GLU A 330 1.06 18.21 -4.82
CA GLU A 330 -0.38 18.37 -4.58
C GLU A 330 -1.14 19.07 -5.72
N ASN A 331 -0.49 19.98 -6.42
CA ASN A 331 -1.10 20.67 -7.54
C ASN A 331 -1.19 19.83 -8.81
N ASP A 332 -0.35 18.80 -8.94
CA ASP A 332 -0.39 17.91 -10.09
C ASP A 332 -1.59 16.97 -10.02
N TYR A 333 -2.00 16.58 -8.81
CA TYR A 333 -3.23 15.81 -8.58
C TYR A 333 -4.53 16.58 -8.92
N LYS A 334 -4.47 17.90 -9.11
CA LYS A 334 -5.57 18.75 -9.55
C LYS A 334 -5.67 18.88 -11.07
N LEU A 335 -4.71 18.33 -11.82
CA LEU A 335 -4.64 18.49 -13.28
C LEU A 335 -5.47 17.46 -14.04
N PHE A 336 -5.79 16.33 -13.44
CA PHE A 336 -6.46 15.26 -14.15
C PHE A 336 -7.78 14.82 -13.52
N TYR A 337 -8.58 14.13 -14.33
CA TYR A 337 -9.98 13.83 -14.07
C TYR A 337 -10.29 12.36 -14.37
N HIS A 338 -11.27 11.85 -13.61
CA HIS A 338 -11.90 10.55 -13.78
C HIS A 338 -13.30 10.68 -14.38
N ASN A 339 -13.70 9.72 -15.22
CA ASN A 339 -15.06 9.61 -15.74
C ASN A 339 -15.84 8.58 -14.89
N THR A 340 -16.55 9.07 -13.87
CA THR A 340 -17.34 8.24 -12.97
C THR A 340 -18.79 8.11 -13.46
N LYS A 341 -19.58 7.21 -12.86
CA LYS A 341 -21.02 7.11 -13.12
C LYS A 341 -21.79 8.38 -12.74
N GLN A 342 -21.26 9.16 -11.80
CA GLN A 342 -21.85 10.44 -11.34
C GLN A 342 -21.38 11.63 -12.18
N GLY A 343 -20.54 11.40 -13.17
CA GLY A 343 -19.96 12.42 -14.03
C GLY A 343 -18.45 12.53 -13.89
N ARG A 344 -17.90 13.58 -14.48
CA ARG A 344 -16.45 13.82 -14.49
C ARG A 344 -16.00 14.40 -13.15
N MET A 345 -15.00 13.80 -12.52
CA MET A 345 -14.52 14.16 -11.19
C MET A 345 -13.02 14.40 -11.19
N ARG A 346 -12.58 15.53 -10.60
CA ARG A 346 -11.15 15.85 -10.48
C ARG A 346 -10.48 14.92 -9.46
N HIS A 347 -9.28 14.45 -9.78
CA HIS A 347 -8.60 13.40 -9.02
C HIS A 347 -8.38 13.75 -7.54
N ASP A 348 -7.97 14.97 -7.22
CA ASP A 348 -7.73 15.39 -5.83
C ASP A 348 -8.95 15.24 -4.89
N LYS A 349 -10.17 15.21 -5.46
CA LYS A 349 -11.41 14.98 -4.70
C LYS A 349 -11.69 13.52 -4.37
N VAL A 350 -11.02 12.61 -5.06
CA VAL A 350 -11.23 11.14 -4.97
C VAL A 350 -9.90 10.38 -4.88
N HIS A 351 -8.85 11.07 -4.51
CA HIS A 351 -7.47 10.60 -4.52
C HIS A 351 -7.30 9.23 -3.86
N ASN A 352 -7.83 9.05 -2.66
CA ASN A 352 -7.69 7.81 -1.89
C ASN A 352 -8.36 6.58 -2.52
N LEU A 353 -9.22 6.78 -3.54
CA LEU A 353 -9.90 5.68 -4.22
C LEU A 353 -9.09 5.07 -5.37
N PHE A 354 -7.95 5.64 -5.75
CA PHE A 354 -7.21 5.16 -6.91
C PHE A 354 -6.64 3.75 -6.67
N GLY A 355 -5.80 3.56 -5.66
CA GLY A 355 -5.24 2.25 -5.29
C GLY A 355 -6.29 1.24 -4.87
N TYR A 356 -7.33 1.68 -4.17
CA TYR A 356 -8.49 0.85 -3.86
C TYR A 356 -9.12 0.27 -5.13
N ASN A 357 -9.40 1.10 -6.14
CA ASN A 357 -10.05 0.63 -7.36
C ASN A 357 -9.10 -0.17 -8.28
N MET A 358 -7.79 0.06 -8.22
CA MET A 358 -6.82 -0.81 -8.88
C MET A 358 -6.83 -2.23 -8.30
N THR A 359 -6.81 -2.37 -6.98
CA THR A 359 -6.89 -3.68 -6.32
C THR A 359 -8.26 -4.32 -6.51
N ARG A 360 -9.32 -3.54 -6.51
CA ARG A 360 -10.66 -3.99 -6.87
C ARG A 360 -10.74 -4.50 -8.31
N ALA A 361 -10.07 -3.84 -9.26
CA ALA A 361 -9.98 -4.29 -10.64
C ALA A 361 -9.40 -5.71 -10.75
N ALA A 362 -8.30 -5.96 -10.01
CA ALA A 362 -7.68 -7.27 -9.92
C ALA A 362 -8.63 -8.29 -9.26
N GLY A 363 -9.19 -7.99 -8.10
CA GLY A 363 -10.09 -8.89 -7.36
C GLY A 363 -11.34 -9.29 -8.17
N GLU A 364 -12.04 -8.31 -8.77
CA GLU A 364 -13.20 -8.57 -9.64
C GLU A 364 -12.83 -9.40 -10.88
N ALA A 365 -11.61 -9.22 -11.42
CA ALA A 365 -11.11 -10.01 -12.53
C ALA A 365 -10.79 -11.45 -12.12
N PHE A 366 -10.15 -11.65 -10.96
CA PHE A 366 -9.82 -12.98 -10.46
C PHE A 366 -11.05 -13.83 -10.17
N GLU A 367 -12.10 -13.25 -9.57
CA GLU A 367 -13.39 -13.92 -9.37
C GLU A 367 -14.02 -14.39 -10.69
N ARG A 368 -13.85 -13.62 -11.76
CA ARG A 368 -14.38 -13.97 -13.09
C ARG A 368 -13.50 -14.97 -13.86
N LEU A 369 -12.18 -14.80 -13.79
CA LEU A 369 -11.21 -15.57 -14.59
C LEU A 369 -10.82 -16.90 -13.93
N GLU A 370 -10.76 -16.93 -12.60
CA GLU A 370 -10.32 -18.08 -11.80
C GLU A 370 -11.28 -18.32 -10.61
N PRO A 371 -12.59 -18.58 -10.85
CA PRO A 371 -13.62 -18.61 -9.81
C PRO A 371 -13.40 -19.68 -8.73
N ASP A 372 -12.65 -20.72 -9.07
CA ASP A 372 -12.35 -21.85 -8.16
C ASP A 372 -11.03 -21.68 -7.38
N LYS A 373 -10.32 -20.55 -7.57
CA LYS A 373 -9.04 -20.28 -6.93
C LYS A 373 -9.07 -18.99 -6.11
N ARG A 374 -8.29 -18.98 -5.06
CA ARG A 374 -7.90 -17.73 -4.38
C ARG A 374 -6.57 -17.26 -4.97
N ILE A 375 -6.56 -16.10 -5.60
CA ILE A 375 -5.35 -15.47 -6.12
C ILE A 375 -4.84 -14.49 -5.08
N LEU A 376 -3.54 -14.55 -4.77
CA LEU A 376 -2.91 -13.59 -3.87
C LEU A 376 -2.89 -12.20 -4.51
N ILE A 377 -3.33 -11.20 -3.76
CA ILE A 377 -3.15 -9.77 -4.09
C ILE A 377 -2.93 -8.97 -2.83
N TYR A 378 -1.91 -8.14 -2.82
CA TYR A 378 -1.68 -7.09 -1.82
C TYR A 378 -1.18 -5.82 -2.50
N SER A 379 -1.42 -4.69 -1.87
CA SER A 379 -1.25 -3.36 -2.45
C SER A 379 -0.44 -2.45 -1.53
N ARG A 380 0.29 -1.50 -2.10
CA ARG A 380 0.93 -0.43 -1.31
C ARG A 380 -0.12 0.57 -0.84
N SER A 381 -0.84 1.18 -1.76
CA SER A 381 -1.86 2.15 -1.40
C SER A 381 -3.22 1.49 -1.16
N ALA A 382 -3.90 1.98 -0.14
CA ALA A 382 -5.19 1.45 0.29
C ALA A 382 -6.06 2.52 0.96
N CYS A 383 -7.38 2.30 0.94
CA CYS A 383 -8.30 2.95 1.86
C CYS A 383 -9.35 1.95 2.37
N ILE A 384 -10.11 2.32 3.38
CA ILE A 384 -11.17 1.47 3.94
C ILE A 384 -12.13 1.04 2.83
N GLY A 385 -12.44 -0.25 2.79
CA GLY A 385 -13.19 -0.89 1.71
C GLY A 385 -12.32 -1.75 0.79
N MET A 386 -11.04 -1.40 0.55
CA MET A 386 -10.12 -2.21 -0.25
C MET A 386 -9.81 -3.56 0.41
N HIS A 387 -9.84 -3.64 1.73
CA HIS A 387 -9.63 -4.88 2.50
C HIS A 387 -10.54 -6.04 2.09
N ARG A 388 -11.61 -5.79 1.33
CA ARG A 388 -12.49 -6.82 0.74
C ARG A 388 -11.86 -7.53 -0.46
N TYR A 389 -10.92 -6.88 -1.14
CA TYR A 389 -10.35 -7.33 -2.42
C TYR A 389 -8.91 -7.81 -2.30
N GLY A 390 -8.15 -7.31 -1.33
CA GLY A 390 -6.75 -7.65 -1.16
C GLY A 390 -6.20 -7.27 0.20
N GLY A 391 -4.94 -7.69 0.45
CA GLY A 391 -4.14 -7.25 1.57
C GLY A 391 -3.30 -6.01 1.26
N ILE A 392 -2.40 -5.68 2.17
CA ILE A 392 -1.41 -4.61 2.02
C ILE A 392 -0.03 -5.06 2.52
N TRP A 393 1.01 -4.35 2.13
CA TRP A 393 2.22 -4.23 2.92
C TRP A 393 2.42 -2.76 3.30
N THR A 394 3.21 -2.51 4.34
CA THR A 394 3.33 -1.16 4.90
C THR A 394 4.35 -0.28 4.17
N GLY A 395 4.69 -0.60 2.92
CA GLY A 395 5.54 0.22 2.05
C GLY A 395 7.01 0.29 2.46
N ASP A 396 7.69 1.36 2.05
CA ASP A 396 9.14 1.51 2.08
C ASP A 396 9.65 1.94 3.46
N ASN A 397 9.73 0.98 4.37
CA ASN A 397 10.38 1.15 5.66
C ASN A 397 11.92 1.13 5.54
N HIS A 398 12.63 1.25 6.65
CA HIS A 398 14.09 1.23 6.69
C HIS A 398 14.63 0.18 7.64
N SER A 399 15.89 -0.24 7.42
CA SER A 399 16.63 -1.16 8.29
C SER A 399 16.98 -0.47 9.63
N TRP A 400 15.96 -0.10 10.40
CA TRP A 400 16.06 0.56 11.70
C TRP A 400 15.33 -0.23 12.80
N TRP A 401 15.91 -0.25 13.99
CA TRP A 401 15.30 -0.91 15.15
C TRP A 401 13.92 -0.34 15.49
N SER A 402 13.75 0.97 15.38
CA SER A 402 12.47 1.65 15.60
C SER A 402 11.38 1.17 14.64
N HIS A 403 11.73 0.70 13.44
CA HIS A 403 10.77 0.23 12.46
C HIS A 403 10.22 -1.18 12.76
N ILE A 404 10.93 -2.00 13.54
CA ILE A 404 10.36 -3.24 14.11
C ILE A 404 9.22 -2.88 15.07
N LEU A 405 9.46 -1.92 15.98
CA LEU A 405 8.45 -1.45 16.92
C LEU A 405 7.28 -0.79 16.21
N LEU A 406 7.56 0.02 15.19
CA LEU A 406 6.53 0.68 14.38
C LEU A 406 5.61 -0.36 13.70
N ALA A 407 6.18 -1.42 13.12
CA ALA A 407 5.40 -2.51 12.53
C ALA A 407 4.47 -3.17 13.56
N LEU A 408 4.94 -3.42 14.79
CA LEU A 408 4.12 -3.93 15.88
C LEU A 408 2.95 -3.01 16.24
N HIS A 409 3.10 -1.69 16.10
CA HIS A 409 2.03 -0.72 16.35
C HIS A 409 1.04 -0.63 15.16
N MET A 410 1.53 -0.81 13.93
CA MET A 410 0.69 -0.73 12.73
C MET A 410 -0.25 -1.95 12.60
N MET A 411 0.24 -3.16 12.91
CA MET A 411 -0.54 -4.38 12.77
C MET A 411 -1.93 -4.31 13.45
N PRO A 412 -2.05 -4.03 14.75
CA PRO A 412 -3.37 -3.92 15.38
C PRO A 412 -4.18 -2.74 14.85
N SER A 413 -3.54 -1.61 14.52
CA SER A 413 -4.23 -0.44 13.95
C SER A 413 -4.85 -0.75 12.58
N LEU A 414 -4.16 -1.51 11.73
CA LEU A 414 -4.66 -1.98 10.44
C LEU A 414 -5.77 -3.02 10.61
N ASN A 415 -5.64 -3.93 11.57
CA ASN A 415 -6.67 -4.92 11.86
C ASN A 415 -7.98 -4.28 12.33
N MET A 416 -7.93 -3.20 13.13
CA MET A 416 -9.12 -2.41 13.48
C MET A 416 -9.82 -1.84 12.25
N CYS A 417 -9.06 -1.50 11.20
CA CYS A 417 -9.58 -0.97 9.94
C CYS A 417 -10.00 -2.05 8.92
N GLY A 418 -9.96 -3.34 9.30
CA GLY A 418 -10.37 -4.46 8.46
C GLY A 418 -9.26 -5.09 7.62
N PHE A 419 -8.04 -4.54 7.64
CA PHE A 419 -6.88 -5.09 6.93
C PHE A 419 -6.21 -6.16 7.80
N LEU A 420 -6.55 -7.42 7.55
CA LEU A 420 -6.01 -8.56 8.29
C LEU A 420 -4.77 -9.15 7.62
N TYR A 421 -4.73 -9.20 6.27
CA TYR A 421 -3.57 -9.69 5.54
C TYR A 421 -2.63 -8.51 5.28
N GLU A 422 -1.65 -8.39 6.13
CA GLU A 422 -0.69 -7.30 6.14
C GLU A 422 0.68 -7.75 6.66
N GLY A 423 1.72 -6.97 6.37
CA GLY A 423 3.05 -7.14 6.91
C GLY A 423 4.03 -6.06 6.43
N PRO A 424 5.10 -5.81 7.20
CA PRO A 424 6.17 -4.91 6.80
C PRO A 424 7.18 -5.61 5.89
N ASP A 425 8.05 -4.84 5.26
CA ASP A 425 9.28 -5.37 4.66
C ASP A 425 10.23 -5.85 5.76
N ILE A 426 10.37 -7.17 5.88
CA ILE A 426 11.24 -7.81 6.88
C ILE A 426 12.70 -7.50 6.55
N GLY A 427 13.43 -6.97 7.52
CA GLY A 427 14.82 -6.55 7.37
C GLY A 427 14.98 -5.07 7.02
N GLY A 428 13.91 -4.43 6.57
CA GLY A 428 13.86 -3.06 6.08
C GLY A 428 14.16 -2.96 4.59
N PHE A 429 13.36 -2.15 3.90
CA PHE A 429 13.52 -1.90 2.46
C PHE A 429 14.73 -0.99 2.20
N GLY A 430 14.74 0.19 2.78
CA GLY A 430 15.84 1.15 2.66
C GLY A 430 16.99 0.88 3.64
N SER A 431 18.18 1.35 3.28
CA SER A 431 19.40 1.22 4.07
C SER A 431 19.98 -0.21 4.15
N ASN A 432 21.20 -0.31 4.66
CA ASN A 432 21.86 -1.60 4.86
C ASN A 432 21.54 -2.19 6.23
N THR A 433 21.03 -3.39 6.24
CA THR A 433 20.69 -4.12 7.46
C THR A 433 21.90 -4.81 8.11
N THR A 434 21.70 -5.36 9.32
CA THR A 434 22.64 -6.25 10.00
C THR A 434 22.00 -7.60 10.26
N GLU A 435 22.81 -8.62 10.51
CA GLU A 435 22.35 -9.97 10.84
C GLU A 435 21.38 -9.95 12.03
N ASP A 436 21.75 -9.27 13.11
CA ASP A 436 20.93 -9.22 14.31
C ASP A 436 19.58 -8.51 14.08
N LEU A 437 19.58 -7.41 13.34
CA LEU A 437 18.35 -6.68 12.99
C LEU A 437 17.38 -7.56 12.17
N VAL A 438 17.88 -8.25 11.13
CA VAL A 438 17.03 -9.13 10.31
C VAL A 438 16.50 -10.28 11.13
N LEU A 439 17.34 -10.93 11.96
CA LEU A 439 16.92 -12.04 12.80
C LEU A 439 15.82 -11.62 13.80
N ARG A 440 15.96 -10.45 14.43
CA ARG A 440 14.93 -9.89 15.33
C ARG A 440 13.66 -9.54 14.58
N TRP A 441 13.80 -9.01 13.37
CA TRP A 441 12.62 -8.69 12.55
C TRP A 441 11.86 -9.95 12.14
N TYR A 442 12.55 -11.02 11.79
CA TYR A 442 11.89 -12.32 11.61
C TYR A 442 11.21 -12.81 12.90
N GLY A 443 11.82 -12.56 14.07
CA GLY A 443 11.21 -12.89 15.37
C GLY A 443 9.82 -12.26 15.59
N MET A 444 9.60 -11.04 15.08
CA MET A 444 8.29 -10.41 15.02
C MET A 444 7.48 -10.91 13.82
N GLY A 445 8.11 -10.93 12.64
CA GLY A 445 7.45 -11.20 11.36
C GLY A 445 6.83 -12.59 11.25
N ILE A 446 7.32 -13.59 12.00
CA ILE A 446 6.70 -14.93 12.00
C ILE A 446 5.23 -14.91 12.49
N PHE A 447 4.75 -13.82 13.08
CA PHE A 447 3.37 -13.62 13.48
C PHE A 447 2.58 -12.74 12.50
N SER A 448 3.24 -12.02 11.57
CA SER A 448 2.55 -11.27 10.51
C SER A 448 1.92 -12.22 9.50
N PRO A 449 0.68 -12.00 9.03
CA PRO A 449 0.10 -12.80 7.97
C PRO A 449 0.94 -12.80 6.70
N LEU A 450 1.32 -11.64 6.18
CA LEU A 450 2.33 -11.49 5.12
C LEU A 450 3.74 -11.51 5.74
N LEU A 451 4.51 -12.54 5.45
CA LEU A 451 5.92 -12.67 5.85
C LEU A 451 6.81 -12.57 4.61
N ARG A 452 7.27 -11.38 4.28
CA ARG A 452 8.10 -11.10 3.10
C ARG A 452 9.38 -10.37 3.49
N ASN A 453 10.54 -10.96 3.24
CA ASN A 453 11.81 -10.25 3.25
C ASN A 453 11.93 -9.45 1.95
N HIS A 454 12.17 -8.14 2.04
CA HIS A 454 12.28 -7.26 0.87
C HIS A 454 13.30 -6.16 1.11
N SER A 455 14.11 -5.82 0.09
CA SER A 455 15.13 -4.77 0.16
C SER A 455 15.29 -4.03 -1.16
N ALA A 456 15.66 -2.76 -1.08
CA ALA A 456 15.85 -1.87 -2.21
C ALA A 456 17.10 -2.20 -3.04
N ASP A 457 17.12 -1.74 -4.29
CA ASP A 457 18.33 -1.68 -5.10
C ASP A 457 19.43 -0.84 -4.41
N GLY A 458 20.67 -1.16 -4.71
CA GLY A 458 21.84 -0.51 -4.09
C GLY A 458 22.07 -0.84 -2.62
N THR A 459 21.18 -1.57 -1.94
CA THR A 459 21.37 -2.01 -0.57
C THR A 459 22.04 -3.38 -0.48
N ARG A 460 22.56 -3.72 0.73
CA ARG A 460 23.08 -5.05 1.01
C ARG A 460 22.03 -6.12 0.77
N ARG A 461 22.41 -7.22 0.10
CA ARG A 461 21.56 -8.40 0.02
C ARG A 461 21.33 -8.97 1.42
N GLN A 462 20.07 -9.27 1.75
CA GLN A 462 19.65 -9.62 3.12
C GLN A 462 18.90 -10.95 3.21
N GLU A 463 19.02 -11.80 2.21
CA GLU A 463 18.47 -13.15 2.27
C GLU A 463 19.09 -13.89 3.47
N PRO A 464 18.31 -14.60 4.30
CA PRO A 464 18.77 -15.24 5.54
C PRO A 464 19.99 -16.14 5.40
N TYR A 465 20.11 -16.85 4.30
CA TYR A 465 21.24 -17.76 4.03
C TYR A 465 22.59 -17.05 3.79
N ARG A 466 22.58 -15.72 3.60
CA ARG A 466 23.81 -14.91 3.40
C ARG A 466 24.50 -14.54 4.70
N PHE A 467 23.80 -14.67 5.82
CA PHE A 467 24.35 -14.35 7.14
C PHE A 467 25.11 -15.54 7.75
N LYS A 468 25.88 -15.27 8.81
CA LYS A 468 26.70 -16.29 9.46
C LYS A 468 25.86 -17.28 10.26
N ASN A 469 24.89 -16.77 11.03
CA ASN A 469 24.07 -17.60 11.92
C ASN A 469 22.87 -18.22 11.19
N LYS A 470 23.15 -19.00 10.15
CA LYS A 470 22.13 -19.66 9.33
C LYS A 470 21.19 -20.56 10.14
N ALA A 471 21.72 -21.21 11.19
CA ALA A 471 20.93 -22.08 12.06
C ALA A 471 19.81 -21.32 12.80
N ALA A 472 20.09 -20.09 13.28
CA ALA A 472 19.08 -19.27 13.91
C ALA A 472 17.98 -18.87 12.92
N PHE A 473 18.34 -18.49 11.70
CA PHE A 473 17.35 -18.17 10.66
C PHE A 473 16.53 -19.39 10.25
N ALA A 474 17.16 -20.55 10.10
CA ALA A 474 16.44 -21.79 9.81
C ALA A 474 15.47 -22.13 10.96
N GLY A 475 15.89 -22.00 12.20
CA GLY A 475 15.06 -22.27 13.39
C GLY A 475 13.86 -21.35 13.50
N ILE A 476 14.03 -20.04 13.30
CA ILE A 476 12.91 -19.07 13.37
C ILE A 476 11.91 -19.28 12.22
N LEU A 477 12.39 -19.56 11.01
CA LEU A 477 11.53 -19.86 9.88
C LEU A 477 10.78 -21.19 10.06
N GLN A 478 11.46 -22.24 10.56
CA GLN A 478 10.79 -23.51 10.88
C GLN A 478 9.71 -23.32 11.96
N LEU A 479 9.95 -22.45 12.95
CA LEU A 479 8.94 -22.11 13.95
C LEU A 479 7.69 -21.47 13.28
N ARG A 480 7.85 -20.59 12.28
CA ARG A 480 6.73 -20.08 11.50
C ARG A 480 5.87 -21.20 10.94
N TYR A 481 6.50 -22.22 10.35
CA TYR A 481 5.77 -23.32 9.72
C TYR A 481 5.09 -24.24 10.73
N LEU A 482 5.65 -24.41 11.91
CA LEU A 482 4.98 -25.07 13.03
C LEU A 482 3.74 -24.30 13.51
N LEU A 483 3.80 -22.95 13.45
CA LEU A 483 2.70 -22.07 13.85
C LEU A 483 1.66 -21.85 12.73
N LEU A 484 1.93 -22.20 11.46
CA LEU A 484 1.02 -21.93 10.36
C LEU A 484 -0.42 -22.45 10.58
N PRO A 485 -0.66 -23.66 11.12
CA PRO A 485 -2.03 -24.10 11.41
C PRO A 485 -2.75 -23.19 12.39
N TYR A 486 -2.04 -22.68 13.40
CA TYR A 486 -2.59 -21.73 14.38
C TYR A 486 -2.86 -20.37 13.72
N ILE A 487 -1.85 -19.79 13.06
CA ILE A 487 -1.93 -18.48 12.39
C ILE A 487 -3.08 -18.47 11.38
N TYR A 488 -3.15 -19.49 10.52
CA TYR A 488 -4.21 -19.59 9.52
C TYR A 488 -5.60 -19.73 10.17
N SER A 489 -5.72 -20.51 11.25
CA SER A 489 -6.99 -20.69 11.96
C SER A 489 -7.45 -19.39 12.61
N GLU A 490 -6.56 -18.66 13.29
CA GLU A 490 -6.90 -17.38 13.93
C GLU A 490 -7.22 -16.30 12.88
N TYR A 491 -6.48 -16.29 11.76
CA TYR A 491 -6.80 -15.43 10.63
C TYR A 491 -8.20 -15.72 10.07
N MET A 492 -8.52 -17.00 9.84
CA MET A 492 -9.83 -17.41 9.32
C MET A 492 -10.96 -17.05 10.29
N LYS A 493 -10.76 -17.22 11.60
CA LYS A 493 -11.73 -16.77 12.61
C LYS A 493 -11.99 -15.27 12.51
N ALA A 494 -10.91 -14.47 12.46
CA ALA A 494 -11.02 -13.01 12.34
C ALA A 494 -11.72 -12.57 11.05
N ALA A 495 -11.39 -13.21 9.91
CA ALA A 495 -11.97 -12.87 8.61
C ALA A 495 -13.44 -13.27 8.49
N LEU A 496 -13.84 -14.41 9.04
CA LEU A 496 -15.20 -14.94 8.91
C LEU A 496 -16.17 -14.38 9.93
N HIS A 497 -15.68 -13.90 11.07
CA HIS A 497 -16.49 -13.40 12.19
C HIS A 497 -16.29 -11.92 12.48
N ASP A 498 -15.78 -11.16 11.51
CA ASP A 498 -15.59 -9.71 11.59
C ASP A 498 -14.77 -9.26 12.83
N GLY A 499 -13.81 -10.10 13.25
CA GLY A 499 -12.91 -9.86 14.38
C GLY A 499 -11.54 -9.33 13.94
N MET A 500 -10.58 -9.31 14.87
CA MET A 500 -9.18 -8.96 14.63
C MET A 500 -8.30 -10.20 14.78
N TYR A 501 -7.29 -10.31 13.91
CA TYR A 501 -6.21 -11.29 14.03
C TYR A 501 -5.15 -10.80 15.04
N CYS A 502 -4.79 -9.53 14.96
CA CYS A 502 -3.88 -8.86 15.87
C CYS A 502 -4.61 -7.70 16.57
N MET A 503 -4.56 -7.65 17.90
CA MET A 503 -5.22 -6.61 18.68
C MET A 503 -4.29 -6.12 19.81
N PRO A 504 -4.48 -4.87 20.29
CA PRO A 504 -3.79 -4.38 21.49
C PRO A 504 -4.15 -5.22 22.72
N LEU A 505 -3.21 -5.29 23.67
CA LEU A 505 -3.43 -5.93 24.98
C LEU A 505 -4.26 -5.03 25.90
#